data_c2d8a81abc9c000623ab62b854f228c6
#
_entry.id   c2d8a81abc9c000623ab62b854f228c6
#
_cell.length_a   1.000
_cell.length_b   1.000
_cell.length_c   1.000
_cell.angle_alpha   90.00
_cell.angle_beta   90.00
_cell.angle_gamma   90.00
#
_symmetry.space_group_name_H-M   'P 1'
#
loop_
_entity.id
_entity.type
_entity.pdbx_description
1 polymer ?
#
loop_
_entity_poly.entity_id
_entity_poly.type
_entity_poly.pdbx_seq_one_letter_code
_entity_poly.pdbx_strand_id
1 'polypeptide(L)'
;PVCRDQSALAHQALSYDALICGSDQIWSPTWLNPAYFLNFTKKPKVAYAPSLGVSTMTDSAKGRKIAALIRGFAAISVREEEGAALLQSLIGKKPAVMPDPVMLLPREKWLELIGGDIPMGNDILCFFLADNPAYWTQVEQIRQKTGLGVRVIPRTESALQSAYPLAKGVTPAQWLSLIAGASMVLTDSFHAAAFSLLLHTPCTILRRYREDDPESRNSRVDQLLRTLQVADPTHPDFSVVDEQLAIQRQRGLDFLQSAISQAVSQAIPAKAR
;
A
#
# COMPACT_ATOMS: atom_id res chain seq x y z
N PRO A 1 13.99 6.20 18.19
CA PRO A 1 13.33 6.65 19.42
C PRO A 1 11.85 6.31 19.39
N VAL A 2 11.27 5.97 20.55
CA VAL A 2 9.84 5.74 20.72
C VAL A 2 9.17 7.06 21.05
N CYS A 3 8.33 7.59 20.15
CA CYS A 3 7.53 8.78 20.40
C CYS A 3 6.16 8.36 20.94
N ARG A 4 5.84 8.74 22.16
CA ARG A 4 4.60 8.34 22.83
C ARG A 4 3.46 9.35 22.71
N ASP A 5 3.77 10.57 22.28
CA ASP A 5 2.82 11.67 22.12
C ASP A 5 3.26 12.66 21.04
N GLN A 6 2.42 13.65 20.75
CA GLN A 6 2.72 14.67 19.74
C GLN A 6 3.89 15.59 20.12
N SER A 7 4.15 15.81 21.42
CA SER A 7 5.28 16.63 21.87
C SER A 7 6.61 15.92 21.56
N ALA A 8 6.69 14.61 21.79
CA ALA A 8 7.85 13.80 21.45
C ALA A 8 8.08 13.77 19.92
N LEU A 9 7.01 13.67 19.12
CA LEU A 9 7.08 13.78 17.65
C LEU A 9 7.59 15.15 17.22
N ALA A 10 7.06 16.23 17.79
CA ALA A 10 7.50 17.60 17.49
C ALA A 10 8.98 17.82 17.83
N HIS A 11 9.44 17.31 18.98
CA HIS A 11 10.83 17.38 19.37
C HIS A 11 11.73 16.61 18.40
N GLN A 12 11.35 15.37 18.05
CA GLN A 12 12.11 14.56 17.09
C GLN A 12 12.16 15.20 15.70
N ALA A 13 11.09 15.89 15.29
CA ALA A 13 11.03 16.58 13.98
C ALA A 13 12.07 17.71 13.87
N LEU A 14 12.59 18.27 14.97
CA LEU A 14 13.62 19.32 14.94
C LEU A 14 14.92 18.84 14.29
N SER A 15 15.22 17.56 14.36
CA SER A 15 16.46 16.95 13.81
C SER A 15 16.44 16.76 12.28
N TYR A 16 15.35 17.12 11.60
CA TYR A 16 15.19 16.91 10.17
C TYR A 16 14.92 18.23 9.45
N ASP A 17 15.36 18.36 8.19
CA ASP A 17 15.10 19.54 7.36
C ASP A 17 13.70 19.52 6.76
N ALA A 18 13.19 18.33 6.43
CA ALA A 18 11.85 18.10 5.91
C ALA A 18 11.31 16.77 6.43
N LEU A 19 9.99 16.61 6.46
CA LEU A 19 9.32 15.37 6.84
C LEU A 19 8.46 14.85 5.69
N ILE A 20 8.49 13.52 5.51
CA ILE A 20 7.66 12.84 4.53
C ILE A 20 6.62 12.00 5.27
N CYS A 21 5.34 12.18 4.97
CA CYS A 21 4.33 11.21 5.33
C CYS A 21 3.95 10.37 4.12
N GLY A 22 3.66 9.14 4.34
CA GLY A 22 3.21 8.27 3.27
C GLY A 22 3.27 6.86 3.76
N SER A 23 2.85 6.02 3.11
CA SER A 23 1.81 5.59 2.25
C SER A 23 0.67 4.95 3.09
N ASP A 24 0.00 3.92 2.55
CA ASP A 24 -1.15 3.26 3.17
C ASP A 24 -2.32 4.22 3.51
N GLN A 25 -3.35 3.70 4.18
CA GLN A 25 -4.61 4.43 4.45
C GLN A 25 -4.50 5.43 5.60
N ILE A 26 -3.35 6.08 5.73
CA ILE A 26 -3.09 7.03 6.83
C ILE A 26 -3.94 8.31 6.75
N TRP A 27 -4.52 8.61 5.58
CA TRP A 27 -5.42 9.75 5.38
C TRP A 27 -6.90 9.36 5.34
N SER A 28 -7.24 8.14 5.78
CA SER A 28 -8.62 7.68 5.81
C SER A 28 -9.50 8.55 6.71
N PRO A 29 -10.65 9.03 6.23
CA PRO A 29 -11.62 9.75 7.06
C PRO A 29 -12.24 8.88 8.15
N THR A 30 -12.17 7.54 8.04
CA THR A 30 -12.72 6.60 9.02
C THR A 30 -12.00 6.70 10.37
N TRP A 31 -10.67 6.87 10.35
CA TRP A 31 -9.83 7.00 11.57
C TRP A 31 -8.90 8.20 11.50
N LEU A 32 -9.44 9.34 11.11
CA LEU A 32 -8.70 10.58 10.89
C LEU A 32 -7.83 10.95 12.09
N ASN A 33 -6.51 10.80 11.94
CA ASN A 33 -5.53 11.18 12.95
C ASN A 33 -4.62 12.31 12.41
N PRO A 34 -4.66 13.52 13.00
CA PRO A 34 -3.85 14.65 12.55
C PRO A 34 -2.34 14.40 12.56
N ALA A 35 -1.83 13.49 13.38
CA ALA A 35 -0.40 13.16 13.40
C ALA A 35 0.09 12.58 12.07
N TYR A 36 -0.75 11.84 11.34
CA TYR A 36 -0.44 11.35 10.00
C TYR A 36 -0.39 12.44 8.92
N PHE A 37 -0.87 13.64 9.25
CA PHE A 37 -0.71 14.84 8.42
C PHE A 37 0.46 15.69 8.89
N LEU A 38 1.33 15.16 9.75
CA LEU A 38 2.49 15.87 10.30
C LEU A 38 2.11 17.23 10.92
N ASN A 39 0.95 17.30 11.61
CA ASN A 39 0.45 18.56 12.17
C ASN A 39 1.21 19.03 13.41
N PHE A 40 2.07 18.18 13.96
CA PHE A 40 2.92 18.45 15.12
C PHE A 40 4.16 19.29 14.77
N THR A 41 4.38 19.63 13.50
CA THR A 41 5.54 20.41 13.07
C THR A 41 5.17 21.48 12.03
N LYS A 42 5.98 22.55 12.01
CA LYS A 42 5.98 23.57 10.96
C LYS A 42 7.10 23.38 9.92
N LYS A 43 7.93 22.35 10.08
CA LYS A 43 8.95 21.99 9.09
C LYS A 43 8.29 21.70 7.74
N PRO A 44 9.00 21.86 6.61
CA PRO A 44 8.50 21.48 5.29
C PRO A 44 8.02 20.03 5.26
N LYS A 45 6.89 19.81 4.60
CA LYS A 45 6.20 18.52 4.56
C LYS A 45 5.94 18.06 3.15
N VAL A 46 6.18 16.79 2.89
CA VAL A 46 5.86 16.11 1.63
C VAL A 46 4.94 14.95 1.93
N ALA A 47 3.91 14.77 1.11
CA ALA A 47 3.06 13.58 1.14
C ALA A 47 3.39 12.67 -0.04
N TYR A 48 3.86 11.46 0.26
CA TYR A 48 4.14 10.45 -0.74
C TYR A 48 3.12 9.32 -0.68
N ALA A 49 2.23 9.28 -1.66
CA ALA A 49 1.26 8.20 -1.88
C ALA A 49 0.39 7.78 -0.66
N PRO A 50 -0.02 8.68 0.30
CA PRO A 50 -1.03 8.28 1.26
C PRO A 50 -2.33 7.94 0.54
N SER A 51 -3.09 6.99 1.11
CA SER A 51 -4.41 6.60 0.63
C SER A 51 -5.49 7.17 1.54
N LEU A 52 -6.58 7.66 0.94
CA LEU A 52 -7.79 7.99 1.68
C LEU A 52 -8.62 6.73 1.97
N GLY A 53 -8.47 5.68 1.16
CA GLY A 53 -9.19 4.43 1.31
C GLY A 53 -10.70 4.55 1.06
N VAL A 54 -11.16 5.67 0.51
CA VAL A 54 -12.55 5.93 0.13
C VAL A 54 -12.58 6.68 -1.20
N SER A 55 -13.64 6.48 -1.96
CA SER A 55 -13.88 7.17 -3.24
C SER A 55 -14.74 8.44 -3.08
N THR A 56 -15.48 8.55 -1.97
CA THR A 56 -16.40 9.65 -1.70
C THR A 56 -16.21 10.19 -0.28
N MET A 57 -16.50 11.47 -0.07
CA MET A 57 -16.49 12.13 1.24
C MET A 57 -17.92 12.44 1.66
N THR A 58 -18.52 11.54 2.40
CA THR A 58 -19.90 11.72 2.92
C THR A 58 -19.96 12.70 4.09
N ASP A 59 -18.89 12.80 4.89
CA ASP A 59 -18.78 13.74 6.00
C ASP A 59 -18.03 15.02 5.60
N SER A 60 -18.79 16.10 5.34
CA SER A 60 -18.23 17.39 4.94
C SER A 60 -17.34 18.03 6.01
N ALA A 61 -17.55 17.74 7.30
CA ALA A 61 -16.72 18.26 8.39
C ALA A 61 -15.33 17.60 8.37
N LYS A 62 -15.28 16.29 8.16
CA LYS A 62 -14.01 15.56 7.96
C LYS A 62 -13.30 16.02 6.69
N GLY A 63 -14.03 16.25 5.59
CA GLY A 63 -13.46 16.80 4.35
C GLY A 63 -12.79 18.17 4.57
N ARG A 64 -13.46 19.10 5.26
CA ARG A 64 -12.86 20.40 5.61
C ARG A 64 -11.63 20.26 6.51
N LYS A 65 -11.65 19.33 7.47
CA LYS A 65 -10.51 19.07 8.35
C LYS A 65 -9.31 18.51 7.57
N ILE A 66 -9.52 17.56 6.67
CA ILE A 66 -8.47 17.04 5.78
C ILE A 66 -7.91 18.20 4.92
N ALA A 67 -8.77 18.99 4.26
CA ALA A 67 -8.33 20.12 3.47
C ALA A 67 -7.47 21.13 4.26
N ALA A 68 -7.81 21.38 5.52
CA ALA A 68 -7.03 22.25 6.39
C ALA A 68 -5.65 21.64 6.74
N LEU A 69 -5.60 20.33 7.01
CA LEU A 69 -4.37 19.62 7.39
C LEU A 69 -3.37 19.54 6.25
N ILE A 70 -3.83 19.42 4.99
CA ILE A 70 -2.94 19.24 3.83
C ILE A 70 -2.42 20.55 3.25
N ARG A 71 -3.01 21.71 3.57
CA ARG A 71 -2.58 23.03 3.04
C ARG A 71 -1.10 23.36 3.32
N GLY A 72 -0.53 22.81 4.37
CA GLY A 72 0.85 23.08 4.76
C GLY A 72 1.89 22.17 4.11
N PHE A 73 1.51 21.34 3.14
CA PHE A 73 2.45 20.48 2.43
C PHE A 73 3.08 21.20 1.25
N ALA A 74 4.40 21.06 1.09
CA ALA A 74 5.15 21.58 -0.05
C ALA A 74 4.82 20.83 -1.35
N ALA A 75 4.64 19.52 -1.24
CA ALA A 75 4.20 18.66 -2.34
C ALA A 75 3.29 17.56 -1.81
N ILE A 76 2.29 17.19 -2.63
CA ILE A 76 1.29 16.18 -2.30
C ILE A 76 1.14 15.22 -3.48
N SER A 77 1.32 13.94 -3.20
CA SER A 77 0.81 12.85 -4.04
C SER A 77 -0.13 11.97 -3.24
N VAL A 78 -0.90 11.15 -3.93
CA VAL A 78 -1.76 10.11 -3.35
C VAL A 78 -1.57 8.81 -4.12
N ARG A 79 -2.04 7.70 -3.55
CA ARG A 79 -1.84 6.39 -4.17
C ARG A 79 -2.88 6.06 -5.24
N GLU A 80 -4.10 6.59 -5.13
CA GLU A 80 -5.22 6.24 -6.01
C GLU A 80 -5.79 7.46 -6.74
N GLU A 81 -6.29 7.25 -7.97
CA GLU A 81 -6.97 8.27 -8.78
C GLU A 81 -8.24 8.80 -8.10
N GLU A 82 -9.01 7.93 -7.44
CA GLU A 82 -10.19 8.32 -6.69
C GLU A 82 -9.82 9.27 -5.54
N GLY A 83 -8.73 8.97 -4.83
CA GLY A 83 -8.18 9.85 -3.79
C GLY A 83 -7.73 11.20 -4.35
N ALA A 84 -7.11 11.21 -5.53
CA ALA A 84 -6.71 12.45 -6.19
C ALA A 84 -7.93 13.31 -6.62
N ALA A 85 -8.96 12.68 -7.17
CA ALA A 85 -10.21 13.36 -7.54
C ALA A 85 -10.93 13.92 -6.31
N LEU A 86 -10.98 13.14 -5.23
CA LEU A 86 -11.58 13.56 -3.97
C LEU A 86 -10.82 14.75 -3.36
N LEU A 87 -9.50 14.71 -3.32
CA LEU A 87 -8.71 15.85 -2.83
C LEU A 87 -8.84 17.06 -3.75
N GLN A 88 -8.93 16.88 -5.07
CA GLN A 88 -9.18 17.98 -6.01
C GLN A 88 -10.47 18.71 -5.65
N SER A 89 -11.54 18.00 -5.31
CA SER A 89 -12.81 18.64 -4.91
C SER A 89 -12.69 19.41 -3.58
N LEU A 90 -11.78 18.99 -2.68
CA LEU A 90 -11.59 19.61 -1.37
C LEU A 90 -10.64 20.81 -1.39
N ILE A 91 -9.62 20.82 -2.24
CA ILE A 91 -8.56 21.83 -2.24
C ILE A 91 -8.40 22.57 -3.57
N GLY A 92 -9.19 22.23 -4.60
CA GLY A 92 -9.15 22.89 -5.92
C GLY A 92 -7.96 22.49 -6.81
N LYS A 93 -7.06 21.64 -6.35
CA LYS A 93 -5.88 21.17 -7.10
C LYS A 93 -5.80 19.64 -7.06
N LYS A 94 -5.68 19.00 -8.23
CA LYS A 94 -5.50 17.55 -8.31
C LYS A 94 -4.06 17.18 -7.90
N PRO A 95 -3.85 16.35 -6.84
CA PRO A 95 -2.56 15.81 -6.50
C PRO A 95 -2.05 14.84 -7.58
N ALA A 96 -0.74 14.65 -7.64
CA ALA A 96 -0.14 13.59 -8.44
C ALA A 96 -0.52 12.20 -7.86
N VAL A 97 -0.71 11.22 -8.75
CA VAL A 97 -0.90 9.81 -8.33
C VAL A 97 0.42 9.09 -8.46
N MET A 98 0.93 8.55 -7.35
CA MET A 98 2.23 7.87 -7.27
C MET A 98 2.06 6.42 -6.82
N PRO A 99 2.96 5.53 -7.24
CA PRO A 99 2.91 4.13 -6.82
C PRO A 99 3.12 3.99 -5.32
N ASP A 100 2.61 2.88 -4.77
CA ASP A 100 2.93 2.51 -3.38
C ASP A 100 4.46 2.38 -3.20
N PRO A 101 5.04 2.78 -2.05
CA PRO A 101 6.48 2.67 -1.79
C PRO A 101 7.09 1.29 -2.02
N VAL A 102 6.31 0.22 -1.91
CA VAL A 102 6.81 -1.14 -2.18
C VAL A 102 7.34 -1.30 -3.62
N MET A 103 6.85 -0.46 -4.55
CA MET A 103 7.30 -0.46 -5.95
C MET A 103 8.56 0.40 -6.18
N LEU A 104 9.03 1.15 -5.17
CA LEU A 104 10.26 1.97 -5.28
C LEU A 104 11.54 1.14 -5.21
N LEU A 105 11.46 -0.08 -4.70
CA LEU A 105 12.57 -1.01 -4.69
C LEU A 105 12.36 -2.07 -5.79
N PRO A 106 13.43 -2.44 -6.52
CA PRO A 106 13.36 -3.53 -7.48
C PRO A 106 13.24 -4.89 -6.77
N ARG A 107 12.78 -5.89 -7.53
CA ARG A 107 12.58 -7.26 -7.05
C ARG A 107 13.81 -7.81 -6.33
N GLU A 108 15.00 -7.59 -6.86
CA GLU A 108 16.27 -8.09 -6.32
C GLU A 108 16.50 -7.58 -4.89
N LYS A 109 16.15 -6.33 -4.61
CA LYS A 109 16.31 -5.75 -3.26
C LYS A 109 15.35 -6.35 -2.25
N TRP A 110 14.15 -6.73 -2.68
CA TRP A 110 13.22 -7.47 -1.82
C TRP A 110 13.71 -8.90 -1.58
N LEU A 111 14.29 -9.56 -2.60
CA LEU A 111 14.90 -10.89 -2.46
C LEU A 111 16.13 -10.87 -1.52
N GLU A 112 16.96 -9.84 -1.58
CA GLU A 112 18.06 -9.64 -0.62
C GLU A 112 17.56 -9.54 0.83
N LEU A 113 16.43 -8.84 1.06
CA LEU A 113 15.79 -8.73 2.38
C LEU A 113 15.26 -10.06 2.92
N ILE A 114 14.83 -10.96 2.05
CA ILE A 114 14.37 -12.31 2.42
C ILE A 114 15.55 -13.16 2.95
N GLY A 115 16.76 -12.89 2.49
CA GLY A 115 17.99 -13.43 3.07
C GLY A 115 18.22 -14.90 2.80
N GLY A 116 18.20 -15.37 1.56
CA GLY A 116 18.63 -16.71 1.24
C GLY A 116 17.76 -17.47 0.24
N ASP A 117 17.92 -18.78 0.19
CA ASP A 117 17.14 -19.66 -0.67
C ASP A 117 15.65 -19.56 -0.33
N ILE A 118 14.86 -19.18 -1.31
CA ILE A 118 13.40 -19.18 -1.22
C ILE A 118 12.96 -20.62 -1.43
N PRO A 119 12.38 -21.27 -0.40
CA PRO A 119 11.90 -22.63 -0.59
C PRO A 119 10.74 -22.59 -1.60
N MET A 120 10.96 -23.15 -2.78
CA MET A 120 9.89 -23.33 -3.76
C MET A 120 8.87 -24.32 -3.18
N GLY A 121 7.73 -23.77 -2.74
CA GLY A 121 6.62 -24.54 -2.23
C GLY A 121 5.74 -25.08 -3.36
N ASN A 122 4.98 -26.12 -3.06
CA ASN A 122 3.91 -26.64 -3.91
C ASN A 122 2.56 -26.30 -3.28
N ASP A 123 2.44 -25.07 -2.80
CA ASP A 123 1.31 -24.62 -1.99
C ASP A 123 0.61 -23.42 -2.60
N ILE A 124 -0.69 -23.34 -2.38
CA ILE A 124 -1.50 -22.14 -2.46
C ILE A 124 -1.31 -21.41 -1.12
N LEU A 125 -0.74 -20.22 -1.14
CA LEU A 125 -0.64 -19.37 0.05
C LEU A 125 -1.89 -18.52 0.21
N CYS A 126 -2.63 -18.70 1.31
CA CYS A 126 -3.81 -17.92 1.65
C CYS A 126 -3.48 -16.83 2.68
N PHE A 127 -3.80 -15.57 2.34
CA PHE A 127 -3.65 -14.41 3.22
C PHE A 127 -4.84 -13.46 3.06
N PHE A 128 -5.76 -13.49 4.04
CA PHE A 128 -7.00 -12.71 4.02
C PHE A 128 -7.06 -11.72 5.18
N LEU A 129 -7.55 -10.52 4.88
CA LEU A 129 -7.79 -9.46 5.87
C LEU A 129 -9.25 -9.35 6.27
N ALA A 130 -10.18 -9.80 5.41
CA ALA A 130 -11.59 -9.93 5.77
C ALA A 130 -11.89 -11.33 6.29
N ASP A 131 -12.77 -11.40 7.28
CA ASP A 131 -13.31 -12.68 7.78
C ASP A 131 -14.53 -13.06 6.95
N ASN A 132 -14.30 -13.68 5.79
CA ASN A 132 -15.35 -14.07 4.85
C ASN A 132 -15.32 -15.60 4.61
N PRO A 133 -16.28 -16.36 5.17
CA PRO A 133 -16.34 -17.82 4.99
C PRO A 133 -16.40 -18.27 3.53
N ALA A 134 -16.94 -17.46 2.62
CA ALA A 134 -17.02 -17.81 1.20
C ALA A 134 -15.66 -17.94 0.54
N TYR A 135 -14.60 -17.34 1.10
CA TYR A 135 -13.23 -17.50 0.59
C TYR A 135 -12.76 -18.95 0.66
N TRP A 136 -13.13 -19.68 1.71
CA TRP A 136 -12.71 -21.08 1.89
C TRP A 136 -13.32 -22.02 0.87
N THR A 137 -14.52 -21.72 0.37
CA THR A 137 -15.11 -22.44 -0.77
C THR A 137 -14.27 -22.25 -2.02
N GLN A 138 -13.80 -21.03 -2.28
CA GLN A 138 -12.93 -20.76 -3.44
C GLN A 138 -11.54 -21.40 -3.28
N VAL A 139 -10.97 -21.36 -2.06
CA VAL A 139 -9.71 -22.07 -1.74
C VAL A 139 -9.82 -23.54 -2.08
N GLU A 140 -10.89 -24.20 -1.63
CA GLU A 140 -11.10 -25.64 -1.87
C GLU A 140 -11.30 -25.95 -3.37
N GLN A 141 -12.06 -25.13 -4.08
CA GLN A 141 -12.23 -25.28 -5.54
C GLN A 141 -10.91 -25.19 -6.30
N ILE A 142 -10.06 -24.20 -5.96
CA ILE A 142 -8.76 -24.03 -6.59
C ILE A 142 -7.83 -25.19 -6.21
N ARG A 143 -7.81 -25.60 -4.93
CA ARG A 143 -7.05 -26.75 -4.46
C ARG A 143 -7.39 -28.03 -5.24
N GLN A 144 -8.68 -28.30 -5.42
CA GLN A 144 -9.14 -29.47 -6.17
C GLN A 144 -8.76 -29.39 -7.64
N LYS A 145 -8.84 -28.21 -8.25
CA LYS A 145 -8.50 -28.00 -9.66
C LYS A 145 -6.99 -28.12 -9.93
N THR A 146 -6.17 -27.66 -8.99
CA THR A 146 -4.71 -27.58 -9.18
C THR A 146 -3.95 -28.75 -8.58
N GLY A 147 -4.52 -29.46 -7.60
CA GLY A 147 -3.83 -30.48 -6.81
C GLY A 147 -2.77 -29.96 -5.85
N LEU A 148 -2.64 -28.64 -5.71
CA LEU A 148 -1.67 -28.00 -4.83
C LEU A 148 -2.05 -28.17 -3.35
N GLY A 149 -1.05 -28.16 -2.46
CA GLY A 149 -1.26 -27.98 -1.02
C GLY A 149 -1.85 -26.61 -0.71
N VAL A 150 -2.27 -26.40 0.54
CA VAL A 150 -2.72 -25.09 1.02
C VAL A 150 -1.96 -24.73 2.29
N ARG A 151 -1.49 -23.51 2.38
CA ARG A 151 -0.87 -22.92 3.57
C ARG A 151 -1.53 -21.58 3.88
N VAL A 152 -1.81 -21.33 5.16
CA VAL A 152 -2.56 -20.14 5.59
C VAL A 152 -1.71 -19.30 6.52
N ILE A 153 -1.59 -18.00 6.24
CA ILE A 153 -1.12 -17.00 7.20
C ILE A 153 -2.36 -16.45 7.91
N PRO A 154 -2.63 -16.85 9.16
CA PRO A 154 -3.90 -16.53 9.81
C PRO A 154 -3.93 -15.08 10.30
N ARG A 155 -4.95 -14.32 9.84
CA ARG A 155 -5.25 -12.96 10.28
C ARG A 155 -6.69 -12.79 10.77
N THR A 156 -7.55 -13.77 10.49
CA THR A 156 -8.97 -13.76 10.82
C THR A 156 -9.32 -15.01 11.64
N GLU A 157 -10.49 -15.01 12.26
CA GLU A 157 -10.93 -16.16 13.04
C GLU A 157 -11.15 -17.38 12.16
N SER A 158 -11.83 -17.23 11.02
CA SER A 158 -12.01 -18.33 10.06
C SER A 158 -10.70 -18.90 9.54
N ALA A 159 -9.65 -18.04 9.38
CA ALA A 159 -8.32 -18.50 8.99
C ALA A 159 -7.66 -19.33 10.10
N LEU A 160 -7.82 -18.95 11.37
CA LEU A 160 -7.30 -19.71 12.51
C LEU A 160 -7.99 -21.05 12.68
N GLN A 161 -9.26 -21.14 12.31
CA GLN A 161 -10.08 -22.34 12.40
C GLN A 161 -10.02 -23.21 11.14
N SER A 162 -9.31 -22.77 10.11
CA SER A 162 -9.18 -23.54 8.86
C SER A 162 -8.52 -24.89 9.09
N ALA A 163 -8.92 -25.90 8.30
CA ALA A 163 -8.33 -27.25 8.35
C ALA A 163 -6.93 -27.33 7.74
N TYR A 164 -6.40 -26.22 7.22
CA TYR A 164 -5.13 -26.18 6.50
C TYR A 164 -3.94 -25.85 7.43
N PRO A 165 -2.70 -26.24 7.05
CA PRO A 165 -1.49 -25.84 7.77
C PRO A 165 -1.34 -24.34 7.94
N LEU A 166 -1.09 -23.90 9.18
CA LEU A 166 -0.98 -22.50 9.54
C LEU A 166 0.48 -22.05 9.66
N ALA A 167 0.87 -21.00 8.97
CA ALA A 167 2.09 -20.25 9.19
C ALA A 167 1.83 -19.15 10.23
N LYS A 168 2.09 -19.44 11.52
CA LYS A 168 1.87 -18.49 12.64
C LYS A 168 3.15 -17.73 12.97
N GLY A 169 3.00 -16.48 13.47
CA GLY A 169 4.11 -15.68 14.00
C GLY A 169 5.14 -15.28 12.94
N VAL A 170 4.74 -15.20 11.66
CA VAL A 170 5.64 -14.84 10.57
C VAL A 170 6.14 -13.40 10.71
N THR A 171 7.44 -13.22 10.56
CA THR A 171 8.07 -11.89 10.44
C THR A 171 7.82 -11.31 9.04
N PRO A 172 8.04 -10.01 8.81
CA PRO A 172 7.93 -9.43 7.47
C PRO A 172 8.79 -10.14 6.41
N ALA A 173 10.03 -10.50 6.73
CA ALA A 173 10.89 -11.24 5.81
C ALA A 173 10.34 -12.64 5.49
N GLN A 174 9.85 -13.37 6.50
CA GLN A 174 9.20 -14.66 6.31
C GLN A 174 7.91 -14.56 5.51
N TRP A 175 7.13 -13.46 5.69
CA TRP A 175 5.92 -13.21 4.91
C TRP A 175 6.24 -13.02 3.43
N LEU A 176 7.29 -12.25 3.10
CA LEU A 176 7.78 -12.10 1.73
C LEU A 176 8.30 -13.42 1.16
N SER A 177 9.06 -14.19 1.95
CA SER A 177 9.57 -15.50 1.54
C SER A 177 8.44 -16.48 1.22
N LEU A 178 7.37 -16.49 2.02
CA LEU A 178 6.19 -17.33 1.77
C LEU A 178 5.47 -16.92 0.47
N ILE A 179 5.35 -15.63 0.17
CA ILE A 179 4.78 -15.16 -1.10
C ILE A 179 5.68 -15.60 -2.26
N ALA A 180 6.98 -15.30 -2.19
CA ALA A 180 7.91 -15.60 -3.28
C ALA A 180 8.06 -17.11 -3.56
N GLY A 181 7.89 -17.96 -2.54
CA GLY A 181 8.00 -19.42 -2.66
C GLY A 181 6.68 -20.13 -2.98
N ALA A 182 5.54 -19.46 -2.93
CA ALA A 182 4.25 -20.07 -3.21
C ALA A 182 4.08 -20.36 -4.72
N SER A 183 3.36 -21.44 -5.06
CA SER A 183 2.95 -21.69 -6.44
C SER A 183 1.88 -20.68 -6.89
N MET A 184 1.08 -20.19 -5.94
CA MET A 184 0.02 -19.21 -6.16
C MET A 184 -0.36 -18.55 -4.82
N VAL A 185 -0.76 -17.29 -4.85
CA VAL A 185 -1.31 -16.58 -3.68
C VAL A 185 -2.79 -16.34 -3.86
N LEU A 186 -3.61 -16.67 -2.84
CA LEU A 186 -5.01 -16.24 -2.73
C LEU A 186 -5.12 -15.16 -1.67
N THR A 187 -5.62 -13.99 -2.04
CA THR A 187 -5.66 -12.86 -1.12
C THR A 187 -6.75 -11.84 -1.44
N ASP A 188 -7.18 -11.10 -0.43
CA ASP A 188 -8.00 -9.89 -0.53
C ASP A 188 -7.19 -8.63 -0.17
N SER A 189 -5.87 -8.78 0.01
CA SER A 189 -4.96 -7.73 0.44
C SER A 189 -4.27 -7.05 -0.75
N PHE A 190 -4.33 -5.72 -0.80
CA PHE A 190 -3.58 -4.93 -1.78
C PHE A 190 -2.07 -5.24 -1.74
N HIS A 191 -1.47 -5.25 -0.55
CA HIS A 191 -0.02 -5.48 -0.44
C HIS A 191 0.37 -6.91 -0.80
N ALA A 192 -0.46 -7.91 -0.46
CA ALA A 192 -0.16 -9.27 -0.87
C ALA A 192 -0.24 -9.43 -2.40
N ALA A 193 -1.23 -8.81 -3.05
CA ALA A 193 -1.31 -8.78 -4.51
C ALA A 193 -0.12 -8.04 -5.15
N ALA A 194 0.26 -6.87 -4.60
CA ALA A 194 1.40 -6.09 -5.09
C ALA A 194 2.72 -6.86 -4.97
N PHE A 195 2.97 -7.49 -3.83
CA PHE A 195 4.18 -8.30 -3.64
C PHE A 195 4.14 -9.61 -4.43
N SER A 196 2.96 -10.21 -4.64
CA SER A 196 2.86 -11.38 -5.53
C SER A 196 3.34 -11.05 -6.94
N LEU A 197 2.84 -9.95 -7.51
CA LEU A 197 3.26 -9.51 -8.85
C LEU A 197 4.74 -9.11 -8.88
N LEU A 198 5.21 -8.38 -7.87
CA LEU A 198 6.60 -7.94 -7.76
C LEU A 198 7.58 -9.10 -7.58
N LEU A 199 7.18 -10.16 -6.87
CA LEU A 199 8.02 -11.35 -6.60
C LEU A 199 7.82 -12.45 -7.62
N HIS A 200 7.04 -12.23 -8.69
CA HIS A 200 6.75 -13.17 -9.76
C HIS A 200 5.94 -14.40 -9.30
N THR A 201 5.00 -14.19 -8.40
CA THR A 201 4.08 -15.23 -7.94
C THR A 201 2.68 -14.95 -8.50
N PRO A 202 2.07 -15.86 -9.27
CA PRO A 202 0.68 -15.73 -9.69
C PRO A 202 -0.27 -15.55 -8.50
N CYS A 203 -1.34 -14.78 -8.65
CA CYS A 203 -2.27 -14.59 -7.56
C CYS A 203 -3.73 -14.54 -7.99
N THR A 204 -4.61 -15.04 -7.13
CA THR A 204 -6.05 -14.83 -7.24
C THR A 204 -6.46 -13.80 -6.20
N ILE A 205 -7.11 -12.72 -6.67
CA ILE A 205 -7.52 -11.61 -5.83
C ILE A 205 -9.01 -11.72 -5.54
N LEU A 206 -9.34 -11.89 -4.27
CA LEU A 206 -10.73 -11.99 -3.81
C LEU A 206 -11.28 -10.61 -3.49
N ARG A 207 -12.53 -10.35 -3.90
CA ARG A 207 -13.19 -9.07 -3.63
C ARG A 207 -13.62 -9.00 -2.17
N ARG A 208 -13.08 -8.03 -1.42
CA ARG A 208 -13.44 -7.81 -0.01
C ARG A 208 -14.78 -7.13 0.15
N TYR A 209 -15.10 -6.22 -0.74
CA TYR A 209 -16.30 -5.40 -0.71
C TYR A 209 -17.20 -5.79 -1.89
N ARG A 210 -18.51 -5.64 -1.71
CA ARG A 210 -19.45 -5.71 -2.83
C ARG A 210 -19.19 -4.55 -3.79
N GLU A 211 -19.58 -4.70 -5.06
CA GLU A 211 -19.37 -3.66 -6.08
C GLU A 211 -20.18 -2.40 -5.79
N ASP A 212 -21.36 -2.57 -5.17
CA ASP A 212 -22.29 -1.50 -4.79
C ASP A 212 -21.98 -0.86 -3.43
N ASP A 213 -20.94 -1.30 -2.73
CA ASP A 213 -20.56 -0.77 -1.43
C ASP A 213 -19.88 0.61 -1.58
N PRO A 214 -20.48 1.70 -1.04
CA PRO A 214 -19.89 3.05 -1.13
C PRO A 214 -18.56 3.20 -0.39
N GLU A 215 -18.26 2.28 0.55
CA GLU A 215 -16.97 2.20 1.23
C GLU A 215 -16.01 1.20 0.56
N SER A 216 -16.34 0.72 -0.65
CA SER A 216 -15.52 -0.23 -1.37
C SER A 216 -14.11 0.30 -1.57
N ARG A 217 -13.15 -0.55 -1.28
CA ARG A 217 -11.71 -0.31 -1.46
C ARG A 217 -11.12 -1.23 -2.53
N ASN A 218 -11.99 -1.86 -3.34
CA ASN A 218 -11.56 -2.73 -4.42
C ASN A 218 -10.82 -1.97 -5.52
N SER A 219 -11.18 -0.69 -5.74
CA SER A 219 -10.57 0.18 -6.75
C SER A 219 -9.04 0.26 -6.67
N ARG A 220 -8.46 0.12 -5.47
CA ARG A 220 -7.00 0.12 -5.27
C ARG A 220 -6.31 -1.06 -5.95
N VAL A 221 -6.92 -2.24 -5.86
CA VAL A 221 -6.42 -3.44 -6.51
C VAL A 221 -6.65 -3.35 -8.01
N ASP A 222 -7.80 -2.85 -8.44
CA ASP A 222 -8.10 -2.63 -9.85
C ASP A 222 -7.12 -1.64 -10.48
N GLN A 223 -6.78 -0.57 -9.76
CA GLN A 223 -5.76 0.38 -10.22
C GLN A 223 -4.37 -0.26 -10.28
N LEU A 224 -3.99 -1.10 -9.30
CA LEU A 224 -2.73 -1.84 -9.33
C LEU A 224 -2.63 -2.67 -10.60
N LEU A 225 -3.65 -3.48 -10.89
CA LEU A 225 -3.68 -4.34 -12.08
C LEU A 225 -3.63 -3.53 -13.37
N ARG A 226 -4.41 -2.44 -13.48
CA ARG A 226 -4.34 -1.54 -14.64
C ARG A 226 -2.97 -0.91 -14.80
N THR A 227 -2.36 -0.43 -13.71
CA THR A 227 -1.04 0.23 -13.73
C THR A 227 0.06 -0.72 -14.16
N LEU A 228 -0.01 -1.98 -13.76
CA LEU A 228 0.95 -3.01 -14.13
C LEU A 228 0.56 -3.77 -15.41
N GLN A 229 -0.52 -3.36 -16.09
CA GLN A 229 -1.06 -3.98 -17.31
C GLN A 229 -1.36 -5.47 -17.17
N VAL A 230 -1.81 -5.89 -15.99
CA VAL A 230 -2.17 -7.28 -15.67
C VAL A 230 -3.66 -7.48 -15.93
N ALA A 231 -3.98 -8.20 -17.02
CA ALA A 231 -5.36 -8.57 -17.35
C ALA A 231 -5.86 -9.75 -16.50
N ASP A 232 -4.99 -10.74 -16.30
CA ASP A 232 -5.26 -11.93 -15.49
C ASP A 232 -4.11 -12.14 -14.48
N PRO A 233 -4.33 -11.86 -13.19
CA PRO A 233 -3.29 -12.04 -12.19
C PRO A 233 -3.00 -13.51 -11.84
N THR A 234 -3.77 -14.46 -12.36
CA THR A 234 -3.47 -15.89 -12.24
C THR A 234 -2.45 -16.37 -13.28
N HIS A 235 -2.30 -15.64 -14.37
CA HIS A 235 -1.34 -15.91 -15.46
C HIS A 235 -0.72 -14.60 -15.97
N PRO A 236 0.02 -13.86 -15.10
CA PRO A 236 0.58 -12.57 -15.49
C PRO A 236 1.78 -12.75 -16.42
N ASP A 237 1.92 -11.86 -17.40
CA ASP A 237 3.18 -11.70 -18.12
C ASP A 237 4.15 -10.89 -17.25
N PHE A 238 5.06 -11.58 -16.58
CA PHE A 238 6.00 -10.95 -15.67
C PHE A 238 7.00 -10.04 -16.37
N SER A 239 7.24 -10.20 -17.67
CA SER A 239 8.11 -9.28 -18.41
C SER A 239 7.44 -7.90 -18.55
N VAL A 240 6.14 -7.87 -18.83
CA VAL A 240 5.33 -6.64 -18.84
C VAL A 240 5.24 -6.04 -17.46
N VAL A 241 5.00 -6.86 -16.44
CA VAL A 241 4.94 -6.41 -15.04
C VAL A 241 6.25 -5.71 -14.63
N ASP A 242 7.42 -6.30 -14.94
CA ASP A 242 8.73 -5.74 -14.61
C ASP A 242 8.98 -4.40 -15.33
N GLU A 243 8.61 -4.30 -16.60
CA GLU A 243 8.69 -3.05 -17.35
C GLU A 243 7.83 -1.96 -16.68
N GLN A 244 6.59 -2.27 -16.35
CA GLN A 244 5.69 -1.32 -15.70
C GLN A 244 6.17 -0.96 -14.29
N LEU A 245 6.68 -1.91 -13.51
CA LEU A 245 7.28 -1.63 -12.20
C LEU A 245 8.49 -0.70 -12.31
N ALA A 246 9.34 -0.86 -13.33
CA ALA A 246 10.46 0.03 -13.57
C ALA A 246 9.99 1.47 -13.88
N ILE A 247 8.98 1.62 -14.75
CA ILE A 247 8.36 2.92 -15.05
C ILE A 247 7.78 3.57 -13.79
N GLN A 248 7.01 2.82 -12.99
CA GLN A 248 6.41 3.34 -11.77
C GLN A 248 7.46 3.73 -10.73
N ARG A 249 8.52 2.94 -10.59
CA ARG A 249 9.67 3.24 -9.72
C ARG A 249 10.30 4.58 -10.08
N GLN A 250 10.62 4.77 -11.37
CA GLN A 250 11.23 6.01 -11.82
C GLN A 250 10.34 7.21 -11.54
N ARG A 251 9.05 7.14 -11.86
CA ARG A 251 8.07 8.20 -11.55
C ARG A 251 8.02 8.54 -10.06
N GLY A 252 8.01 7.53 -9.20
CA GLY A 252 7.98 7.73 -7.74
C GLY A 252 9.27 8.37 -7.22
N LEU A 253 10.43 7.96 -7.71
CA LEU A 253 11.73 8.52 -7.33
C LEU A 253 11.89 9.97 -7.82
N ASP A 254 11.49 10.28 -9.06
CA ASP A 254 11.51 11.64 -9.61
C ASP A 254 10.61 12.59 -8.81
N PHE A 255 9.41 12.10 -8.45
CA PHE A 255 8.52 12.88 -7.58
C PHE A 255 9.18 13.16 -6.23
N LEU A 256 9.74 12.15 -5.56
CA LEU A 256 10.38 12.32 -4.26
C LEU A 256 11.56 13.28 -4.32
N GLN A 257 12.43 13.13 -5.31
CA GLN A 257 13.59 14.01 -5.51
C GLN A 257 13.16 15.46 -5.69
N SER A 258 12.20 15.71 -6.58
CA SER A 258 11.67 17.05 -6.83
C SER A 258 10.96 17.63 -5.60
N ALA A 259 10.10 16.84 -4.94
CA ALA A 259 9.34 17.28 -3.79
C ALA A 259 10.22 17.60 -2.57
N ILE A 260 11.26 16.79 -2.31
CA ILE A 260 12.22 17.02 -1.23
C ILE A 260 13.05 18.27 -1.53
N SER A 261 13.56 18.41 -2.75
CA SER A 261 14.33 19.59 -3.16
C SER A 261 13.51 20.88 -3.00
N GLN A 262 12.25 20.86 -3.41
CA GLN A 262 11.33 22.00 -3.23
C GLN A 262 11.09 22.28 -1.74
N ALA A 263 10.84 21.26 -0.94
CA ALA A 263 10.59 21.39 0.50
C ALA A 263 11.77 22.01 1.23
N VAL A 264 12.98 21.49 1.00
CA VAL A 264 14.21 21.99 1.63
C VAL A 264 14.53 23.42 1.19
N SER A 265 14.34 23.74 -0.10
CA SER A 265 14.55 25.11 -0.61
C SER A 265 13.62 26.15 0.03
N GLN A 266 12.41 25.78 0.40
CA GLN A 266 11.46 26.65 1.12
C GLN A 266 11.85 26.88 2.60
N ALA A 267 12.66 25.96 3.17
CA ALA A 267 13.11 26.06 4.56
C ALA A 267 14.28 27.06 4.74
N ILE A 268 15.04 27.36 3.68
CA ILE A 268 16.18 28.28 3.72
C ILE A 268 15.64 29.70 3.62
N PRO A 269 15.84 30.57 4.66
CA PRO A 269 15.40 31.97 4.60
C PRO A 269 16.06 32.68 3.42
N ALA A 270 15.28 33.52 2.71
CA ALA A 270 15.76 34.29 1.54
C ALA A 270 16.94 35.25 1.82
N LYS A 271 17.37 35.40 3.07
CA LYS A 271 18.54 36.20 3.48
C LYS A 271 19.89 35.48 3.44
N ALA A 272 19.91 34.20 3.04
CA ALA A 272 21.15 33.39 2.94
C ALA A 272 21.50 33.01 1.48
N ARG A 273 20.87 33.71 0.51
CA ARG A 273 21.23 33.59 -0.92
C ARG A 273 22.04 34.76 -1.40
#